data_be16a5b1550dde72c1885cc06375ccb2
#
_entry.id   be16a5b1550dde72c1885cc06375ccb2
#
_cell.length_a   1.000
_cell.length_b   1.000
_cell.length_c   1.000
_cell.angle_alpha   90.00
_cell.angle_beta   90.00
_cell.angle_gamma   90.00
#
_symmetry.space_group_name_H-M   'P 1'
#
loop_
_entity.id
_entity.type
_entity.pdbx_description
1 polymer ?
#
loop_
_entity_poly.entity_id
_entity_poly.type
_entity_poly.pdbx_seq_one_letter_code
_entity_poly.pdbx_strand_id
1 'polypeptide(L)'
;MARILLADDDAATRDFVQRALATDGHAVNSTQDGSEALDKLREAPGNFDLLMTDVQMPGLDGIALVEKALVANSKLRVILMSGYADELERAQHLKPRISQVITKPFTLEQIRAAVRAALR
;
A
#
# COMPACT_ATOMS: atom_id res chain seq x y z
N MET A 1 0.15 12.53 11.48
CA MET A 1 -0.61 12.47 10.23
C MET A 1 0.29 12.16 9.05
N ALA A 2 -0.08 11.18 8.27
CA ALA A 2 0.73 10.75 7.14
C ALA A 2 -0.02 10.92 5.82
N ARG A 3 0.74 10.97 4.73
CA ARG A 3 0.22 10.99 3.36
C ARG A 3 0.38 9.60 2.78
N ILE A 4 -0.73 8.95 2.48
CA ILE A 4 -0.78 7.52 2.13
C ILE A 4 -1.28 7.37 0.70
N LEU A 5 -0.52 6.64 -0.11
CA LEU A 5 -0.94 6.23 -1.44
C LEU A 5 -1.50 4.81 -1.35
N LEU A 6 -2.76 4.65 -1.71
CA LEU A 6 -3.46 3.37 -1.65
C LEU A 6 -3.72 2.85 -3.05
N ALA A 7 -3.36 1.61 -3.31
CA ALA A 7 -3.62 0.94 -4.59
C ALA A 7 -4.38 -0.36 -4.35
N ASP A 8 -5.60 -0.46 -4.86
CA ASP A 8 -6.43 -1.65 -4.79
C ASP A 8 -7.48 -1.56 -5.89
N ASP A 9 -7.67 -2.64 -6.65
CA ASP A 9 -8.64 -2.65 -7.74
C ASP A 9 -10.08 -2.88 -7.28
N ASP A 10 -10.29 -3.26 -6.02
CA ASP A 10 -11.62 -3.44 -5.46
C ASP A 10 -12.12 -2.15 -4.79
N ALA A 11 -13.19 -1.58 -5.34
CA ALA A 11 -13.74 -0.32 -4.86
C ALA A 11 -14.21 -0.38 -3.40
N ALA A 12 -14.79 -1.50 -3.00
CA ALA A 12 -15.27 -1.67 -1.62
C ALA A 12 -14.10 -1.67 -0.63
N THR A 13 -13.02 -2.36 -0.98
CA THR A 13 -11.81 -2.39 -0.17
C THR A 13 -11.17 -1.00 -0.06
N ARG A 14 -11.07 -0.29 -1.19
CA ARG A 14 -10.53 1.09 -1.19
C ARG A 14 -11.33 1.98 -0.24
N ASP A 15 -12.65 1.93 -0.34
CA ASP A 15 -13.51 2.75 0.50
C ASP A 15 -13.35 2.40 1.98
N PHE A 16 -13.30 1.12 2.30
CA PHE A 16 -13.13 0.66 3.68
C PHE A 16 -11.80 1.13 4.28
N VAL A 17 -10.71 0.94 3.56
CA VAL A 17 -9.38 1.34 4.01
C VAL A 17 -9.30 2.86 4.15
N GLN A 18 -9.82 3.59 3.17
CA GLN A 18 -9.77 5.05 3.19
C GLN A 18 -10.52 5.61 4.40
N ARG A 19 -11.69 5.08 4.70
CA ARG A 19 -12.46 5.50 5.88
C ARG A 19 -11.73 5.20 7.18
N ALA A 20 -11.12 4.02 7.26
CA ALA A 20 -10.37 3.62 8.44
C ALA A 20 -9.23 4.60 8.74
N LEU A 21 -8.48 4.96 7.71
CA LEU A 21 -7.32 5.83 7.85
C LEU A 21 -7.69 7.30 8.01
N ALA A 22 -8.78 7.75 7.40
CA ALA A 22 -9.27 9.10 7.57
C ALA A 22 -9.66 9.36 9.03
N THR A 23 -10.17 8.34 9.72
CA THR A 23 -10.52 8.43 11.15
C THR A 23 -9.29 8.79 12.00
N ASP A 24 -8.10 8.31 11.60
CA ASP A 24 -6.86 8.62 12.29
C ASP A 24 -6.17 9.89 11.77
N GLY A 25 -6.83 10.65 10.91
CA GLY A 25 -6.32 11.92 10.42
C GLY A 25 -5.33 11.83 9.27
N HIS A 26 -5.19 10.67 8.64
CA HIS A 26 -4.29 10.52 7.50
C HIS A 26 -4.92 11.04 6.21
N ALA A 27 -4.08 11.58 5.33
CA ALA A 27 -4.49 11.98 4.00
C ALA A 27 -4.27 10.80 3.05
N VAL A 28 -5.34 10.25 2.50
CA VAL A 28 -5.29 9.05 1.65
C VAL A 28 -5.60 9.42 0.21
N ASN A 29 -4.71 9.03 -0.70
CA ASN A 29 -4.91 9.17 -2.14
C ASN A 29 -5.15 7.77 -2.69
N SER A 30 -6.38 7.47 -3.09
CA SER A 30 -6.78 6.15 -3.57
C SER A 30 -6.58 6.02 -5.07
N THR A 31 -6.09 4.85 -5.49
CA THR A 31 -5.91 4.52 -6.91
C THR A 31 -6.47 3.13 -7.18
N GLN A 32 -6.86 2.87 -8.43
CA GLN A 32 -7.52 1.62 -8.81
C GLN A 32 -6.59 0.54 -9.31
N ASP A 33 -5.36 0.91 -9.67
CA ASP A 33 -4.39 -0.04 -10.22
C ASP A 33 -2.96 0.45 -9.98
N GLY A 34 -2.00 -0.43 -10.26
CA GLY A 34 -0.60 -0.14 -10.01
C GLY A 34 -0.04 0.97 -10.91
N SER A 35 -0.50 1.06 -12.15
CA SER A 35 -0.03 2.09 -13.09
C SER A 35 -0.43 3.48 -12.63
N GLU A 36 -1.68 3.65 -12.20
CA GLU A 36 -2.16 4.93 -11.67
C GLU A 36 -1.37 5.33 -10.42
N ALA A 37 -1.15 4.37 -9.51
CA ALA A 37 -0.40 4.62 -8.29
C ALA A 37 1.04 5.04 -8.61
N LEU A 38 1.68 4.34 -9.54
CA LEU A 38 3.05 4.65 -9.93
C LEU A 38 3.17 6.02 -10.56
N ASP A 39 2.21 6.39 -11.42
CA ASP A 39 2.19 7.72 -12.04
C ASP A 39 2.12 8.82 -10.97
N LYS A 40 1.23 8.67 -10.00
CA LYS A 40 1.10 9.64 -8.91
C LYS A 40 2.38 9.76 -8.10
N LEU A 41 3.01 8.64 -7.82
CA LEU A 41 4.26 8.62 -7.06
C LEU A 41 5.39 9.29 -7.84
N ARG A 42 5.49 9.03 -9.14
CA ARG A 42 6.54 9.61 -9.99
C ARG A 42 6.38 11.11 -10.19
N GLU A 43 5.14 11.59 -10.21
CA GLU A 43 4.87 13.03 -10.33
C GLU A 43 5.40 13.80 -9.10
N ALA A 44 5.31 13.20 -7.92
CA ALA A 44 5.72 13.85 -6.68
C ALA A 44 6.24 12.80 -5.70
N PRO A 45 7.47 12.29 -5.90
CA PRO A 45 7.99 11.17 -5.10
C PRO A 45 8.05 11.44 -3.59
N GLY A 46 8.29 12.68 -3.19
CA GLY A 46 8.35 13.06 -1.79
C GLY A 46 7.00 13.34 -1.14
N ASN A 47 5.91 13.21 -1.89
CA ASN A 47 4.58 13.55 -1.40
C ASN A 47 3.92 12.45 -0.56
N PHE A 48 4.48 11.26 -0.56
CA PHE A 48 3.91 10.13 0.15
C PHE A 48 4.86 9.57 1.18
N ASP A 49 4.32 9.24 2.34
CA ASP A 49 5.07 8.64 3.44
C ASP A 49 4.94 7.12 3.42
N LEU A 50 3.83 6.62 2.89
CA LEU A 50 3.46 5.21 2.93
C LEU A 50 2.73 4.81 1.65
N LEU A 51 3.10 3.66 1.11
CA LEU A 51 2.36 2.98 0.05
C LEU A 51 1.67 1.76 0.63
N MET A 52 0.35 1.68 0.49
CA MET A 52 -0.43 0.48 0.79
C MET A 52 -0.95 -0.08 -0.51
N THR A 53 -0.60 -1.30 -0.84
CA THR A 53 -1.04 -1.90 -2.10
C THR A 53 -1.46 -3.34 -1.94
N ASP A 54 -2.52 -3.70 -2.67
CA ASP A 54 -2.86 -5.09 -2.91
C ASP A 54 -1.78 -5.71 -3.79
N VAL A 55 -1.50 -6.99 -3.61
CA VAL A 55 -0.55 -7.70 -4.48
C VAL A 55 -1.19 -7.97 -5.84
N GLN A 56 -2.40 -8.50 -5.85
CA GLN A 56 -3.06 -8.90 -7.09
C GLN A 56 -3.92 -7.79 -7.67
N MET A 57 -3.45 -7.22 -8.76
CA MET A 57 -4.16 -6.18 -9.53
C MET A 57 -3.94 -6.41 -11.00
N PRO A 58 -4.91 -6.05 -11.87
CA PRO A 58 -4.68 -6.17 -13.32
C PRO A 58 -3.58 -5.24 -13.78
N GLY A 59 -2.82 -5.67 -14.80
CA GLY A 59 -1.69 -4.91 -15.31
C GLY A 59 -0.50 -4.98 -14.38
N LEU A 60 -0.06 -3.84 -13.87
CA LEU A 60 1.05 -3.76 -12.91
C LEU A 60 0.58 -4.22 -11.54
N ASP A 61 1.06 -5.37 -11.08
CA ASP A 61 0.67 -5.89 -9.76
C ASP A 61 1.41 -5.15 -8.63
N GLY A 62 1.02 -5.48 -7.38
CA GLY A 62 1.57 -4.79 -6.23
C GLY A 62 3.05 -5.02 -6.01
N ILE A 63 3.57 -6.18 -6.36
CA ILE A 63 5.00 -6.48 -6.22
C ILE A 63 5.81 -5.62 -7.18
N ALA A 64 5.41 -5.58 -8.45
CA ALA A 64 6.06 -4.73 -9.45
C ALA A 64 5.93 -3.25 -9.08
N LEU A 65 4.77 -2.85 -8.57
CA LEU A 65 4.56 -1.48 -8.10
C LEU A 65 5.54 -1.11 -6.99
N VAL A 66 5.70 -1.97 -6.00
CA VAL A 66 6.63 -1.71 -4.88
C VAL A 66 8.06 -1.59 -5.39
N GLU A 67 8.50 -2.49 -6.27
CA GLU A 67 9.83 -2.43 -6.84
C GLU A 67 10.11 -1.07 -7.52
N LYS A 68 9.18 -0.62 -8.35
CA LYS A 68 9.31 0.64 -9.07
C LYS A 68 9.15 1.85 -8.14
N ALA A 69 8.27 1.76 -7.17
CA ALA A 69 8.04 2.82 -6.19
C ALA A 69 9.28 3.09 -5.35
N LEU A 70 9.97 2.03 -4.92
CA LEU A 70 11.19 2.16 -4.11
C LEU A 70 12.36 2.73 -4.91
N VAL A 71 12.38 2.58 -6.23
CA VAL A 71 13.34 3.27 -7.09
C VAL A 71 13.04 4.77 -7.11
N ALA A 72 11.77 5.14 -7.20
CA ALA A 72 11.36 6.55 -7.24
C ALA A 72 11.55 7.24 -5.88
N ASN A 73 11.31 6.52 -4.78
CA ASN A 73 11.47 7.04 -3.42
C ASN A 73 11.93 5.92 -2.49
N SER A 74 13.24 5.87 -2.25
CA SER A 74 13.85 4.81 -1.43
C SER A 74 13.47 4.88 0.05
N LYS A 75 12.87 5.97 0.50
CA LYS A 75 12.46 6.16 1.90
C LYS A 75 10.99 5.80 2.13
N LEU A 76 10.29 5.45 1.07
CA LEU A 76 8.87 5.10 1.17
C LEU A 76 8.67 3.86 2.02
N ARG A 77 7.73 3.92 2.95
CA ARG A 77 7.33 2.75 3.73
C ARG A 77 6.26 2.01 2.96
N VAL A 78 6.20 0.69 3.12
CA VAL A 78 5.33 -0.17 2.31
C VAL A 78 4.55 -1.12 3.19
N ILE A 79 3.24 -1.20 2.93
CA ILE A 79 2.36 -2.23 3.46
C ILE A 79 1.78 -3.01 2.29
N LEU A 80 1.92 -4.33 2.32
CA LEU A 80 1.26 -5.21 1.36
C LEU A 80 -0.03 -5.77 1.94
N MET A 81 -1.06 -5.80 1.11
CA MET A 81 -2.33 -6.46 1.42
C MET A 81 -2.42 -7.71 0.55
N SER A 82 -2.60 -8.87 1.17
CA SER A 82 -2.54 -10.14 0.47
C SER A 82 -3.71 -11.04 0.85
N GLY A 83 -4.29 -11.72 -0.15
CA GLY A 83 -5.34 -12.72 0.07
C GLY A 83 -4.83 -14.15 0.04
N TYR A 84 -3.60 -14.38 -0.41
CA TYR A 84 -3.06 -15.71 -0.64
C TYR A 84 -1.60 -15.81 -0.19
N ALA A 85 -1.24 -16.93 0.42
CA ALA A 85 0.10 -17.15 0.96
C ALA A 85 1.19 -17.12 -0.11
N ASP A 86 0.91 -17.63 -1.32
CA ASP A 86 1.89 -17.64 -2.41
C ASP A 86 2.26 -16.25 -2.90
N GLU A 87 1.38 -15.26 -2.72
CA GLU A 87 1.70 -13.87 -3.03
C GLU A 87 2.85 -13.36 -2.19
N LEU A 88 2.89 -13.75 -0.92
CA LEU A 88 3.97 -13.35 -0.02
C LEU A 88 5.30 -14.01 -0.39
N GLU A 89 5.26 -15.25 -0.89
CA GLU A 89 6.46 -15.92 -1.39
C GLU A 89 7.05 -15.18 -2.58
N ARG A 90 6.21 -14.70 -3.49
CA ARG A 90 6.66 -13.92 -4.65
C ARG A 90 7.31 -12.60 -4.24
N ALA A 91 6.97 -12.08 -3.07
CA ALA A 91 7.50 -10.82 -2.56
C ALA A 91 8.69 -11.00 -1.61
N GLN A 92 9.24 -12.21 -1.46
CA GLN A 92 10.32 -12.50 -0.51
C GLN A 92 11.55 -11.60 -0.69
N HIS A 93 11.92 -11.28 -1.93
CA HIS A 93 13.05 -10.40 -2.21
C HIS A 93 12.84 -8.96 -1.72
N LEU A 94 11.59 -8.57 -1.46
CA LEU A 94 11.25 -7.25 -0.96
C LEU A 94 11.04 -7.23 0.55
N LYS A 95 11.13 -8.37 1.20
CA LYS A 95 10.82 -8.50 2.63
C LYS A 95 11.50 -7.45 3.51
N PRO A 96 12.80 -7.14 3.33
CA PRO A 96 13.45 -6.11 4.14
C PRO A 96 12.88 -4.71 3.97
N ARG A 97 12.15 -4.47 2.88
CA ARG A 97 11.59 -3.17 2.54
C ARG A 97 10.10 -3.08 2.80
N ILE A 98 9.47 -4.18 3.19
CA ILE A 98 8.04 -4.21 3.51
C ILE A 98 7.89 -4.03 5.02
N SER A 99 7.23 -2.94 5.42
CA SER A 99 7.06 -2.61 6.83
C SER A 99 6.05 -3.52 7.52
N GLN A 100 4.93 -3.81 6.85
CA GLN A 100 3.86 -4.64 7.39
C GLN A 100 3.16 -5.39 6.26
N VAL A 101 2.57 -6.53 6.62
CA VAL A 101 1.69 -7.30 5.72
C VAL A 101 0.34 -7.44 6.40
N ILE A 102 -0.73 -7.16 5.66
CA ILE A 102 -2.09 -7.35 6.14
C ILE A 102 -2.74 -8.45 5.31
N THR A 103 -3.27 -9.47 5.97
CA THR A 103 -3.93 -10.58 5.29
C THR A 103 -5.43 -10.30 5.13
N LYS A 104 -5.93 -10.47 3.92
CA LYS A 104 -7.37 -10.35 3.63
C LYS A 104 -8.10 -11.62 4.05
N PRO A 105 -9.31 -11.53 4.62
CA PRO A 105 -10.01 -10.29 5.00
C PRO A 105 -9.43 -9.70 6.28
N PHE A 106 -9.49 -8.39 6.39
CA PHE A 106 -8.95 -7.68 7.55
C PHE A 106 -9.98 -6.78 8.21
N THR A 107 -9.74 -6.47 9.48
CA THR A 107 -10.61 -5.59 10.26
C THR A 107 -10.10 -4.15 10.21
N LEU A 108 -10.96 -3.22 10.60
CA LEU A 108 -10.62 -1.82 10.77
C LEU A 108 -9.38 -1.66 11.70
N GLU A 109 -9.39 -2.37 12.83
CA GLU A 109 -8.29 -2.29 13.78
C GLU A 109 -6.97 -2.83 13.24
N GLN A 110 -7.03 -3.90 12.43
CA GLN A 110 -5.82 -4.44 11.80
C GLN A 110 -5.18 -3.43 10.85
N ILE A 111 -5.99 -2.71 10.06
CA ILE A 111 -5.50 -1.67 9.16
C ILE A 111 -4.84 -0.55 9.97
N ARG A 112 -5.53 -0.06 10.97
CA ARG A 112 -5.04 1.06 11.78
C ARG A 112 -3.76 0.70 12.52
N ALA A 113 -3.71 -0.50 13.10
CA ALA A 113 -2.52 -0.98 13.80
C ALA A 113 -1.32 -1.13 12.86
N ALA A 114 -1.53 -1.67 11.66
CA ALA A 114 -0.45 -1.83 10.68
C ALA A 114 0.12 -0.48 10.24
N VAL A 115 -0.73 0.50 10.00
CA VAL A 115 -0.28 1.84 9.61
C VAL A 115 0.49 2.50 10.74
N ARG A 116 0.01 2.41 11.98
CA ARG A 116 0.74 2.94 13.13
C ARG A 116 2.12 2.31 13.25
N ALA A 117 2.20 1.00 13.10
CA ALA A 117 3.47 0.28 13.18
C ALA A 117 4.42 0.67 12.05
N ALA A 118 3.92 0.84 10.82
CA ALA A 118 4.74 1.21 9.68
C ALA A 118 5.29 2.63 9.76
N LEU A 119 4.61 3.52 10.45
CA LEU A 119 4.98 4.94 10.55
C LEU A 119 5.88 5.28 11.74
N ARG A 120 6.18 4.32 12.56
CA ARG A 120 7.09 4.54 13.72
C ARG A 120 8.50 4.86 13.32
#